data_843d4e71580bd27769610ec6fd4622cc
#
_entry.id   843d4e71580bd27769610ec6fd4622cc
#
_cell.length_a   1.000
_cell.length_b   1.000
_cell.length_c   1.000
_cell.angle_alpha   90.00
_cell.angle_beta   90.00
_cell.angle_gamma   90.00
#
_symmetry.space_group_name_H-M   'P 1'
#
loop_
_entity.id
_entity.type
_entity.pdbx_description
1 polymer ?
#
loop_
_entity_poly.entity_id
_entity_poly.type
_entity_poly.pdbx_seq_one_letter_code
_entity_poly.pdbx_strand_id
1 'polypeptide(L)'
;MQSLYAGMVQDKVFKNWKEPLAEEHSQETVVSFLIFSHGNIDKPYIKKSSGVKALDSLAVRAVLDSAPFPEFPQELKMSNLRINIYFKYVSKDN
;
A
#
# COMPACT_ATOMS: atom_id res chain seq x y z
N MET A 1 18.42 -4.41 -3.50
CA MET A 1 18.07 -3.01 -3.21
C MET A 1 16.58 -2.74 -3.39
N GLN A 2 16.00 -3.22 -4.49
CA GLN A 2 14.56 -3.02 -4.77
C GLN A 2 13.67 -3.58 -3.65
N SER A 3 13.96 -4.77 -3.14
CA SER A 3 13.15 -5.39 -2.09
C SER A 3 13.26 -4.65 -0.77
N LEU A 4 14.41 -4.06 -0.48
CA LEU A 4 14.57 -3.25 0.73
C LEU A 4 13.72 -1.98 0.65
N TYR A 5 13.75 -1.33 -0.50
CA TYR A 5 12.94 -0.12 -0.71
C TYR A 5 11.45 -0.45 -0.63
N ALA A 6 11.02 -1.53 -1.28
CA ALA A 6 9.62 -1.94 -1.25
C ALA A 6 9.16 -2.26 0.17
N GLY A 7 10.03 -2.89 0.97
CA GLY A 7 9.72 -3.18 2.37
C GLY A 7 9.53 -1.91 3.19
N MET A 8 10.36 -0.91 2.95
CA MET A 8 10.25 0.38 3.63
C MET A 8 8.94 1.09 3.26
N VAL A 9 8.56 1.03 1.98
CA VAL A 9 7.29 1.61 1.51
C VAL A 9 6.12 0.91 2.21
N GLN A 10 6.15 -0.40 2.25
CA GLN A 10 5.10 -1.18 2.89
C GLN A 10 4.96 -0.84 4.37
N ASP A 11 6.08 -0.74 5.08
CA ASP A 11 6.08 -0.39 6.50
C ASP A 11 5.46 0.98 6.72
N LYS A 12 5.81 1.95 5.89
CA LYS A 12 5.27 3.29 6.01
C LYS A 12 3.76 3.32 5.78
N VAL A 13 3.30 2.59 4.76
CA VAL A 13 1.87 2.50 4.46
C VAL A 13 1.12 1.87 5.62
N PHE A 14 1.63 0.77 6.17
CA PHE A 14 0.96 0.09 7.28
C PHE A 14 0.91 0.94 8.54
N LYS A 15 1.90 1.80 8.78
CA LYS A 15 1.87 2.72 9.91
C LYS A 15 0.74 3.75 9.78
N ASN A 16 0.35 4.07 8.57
CA ASN A 16 -0.72 5.03 8.31
C ASN A 16 -2.07 4.35 8.08
N TRP A 17 -2.10 3.04 8.09
CA TRP A 17 -3.32 2.27 7.87
C TRP A 17 -4.03 2.05 9.18
N LYS A 18 -5.28 2.52 9.25
CA LYS A 18 -6.13 2.29 10.42
C LYS A 18 -6.74 0.92 10.28
N GLU A 19 -6.02 -0.09 10.74
CA GLU A 19 -6.35 -1.49 10.54
C GLU A 19 -7.75 -1.80 11.06
N PRO A 20 -8.75 -1.91 10.18
CA PRO A 20 -10.12 -2.16 10.61
C PRO A 20 -10.37 -3.64 10.83
N LEU A 21 -11.34 -3.94 11.69
CA LEU A 21 -11.80 -5.31 11.83
C LEU A 21 -12.77 -5.61 10.67
N ALA A 22 -12.68 -6.80 10.12
CA ALA A 22 -13.52 -7.24 9.03
C ALA A 22 -14.49 -8.32 9.48
N GLU A 23 -15.54 -8.52 8.70
CA GLU A 23 -16.52 -9.57 9.00
C GLU A 23 -15.94 -10.96 8.74
N GLU A 24 -15.05 -11.08 7.77
CA GLU A 24 -14.50 -12.36 7.36
C GLU A 24 -12.98 -12.33 7.32
N HIS A 25 -12.35 -13.46 7.65
CA HIS A 25 -10.91 -13.60 7.64
C HIS A 25 -10.29 -13.48 6.26
N SER A 26 -11.02 -13.92 5.24
CA SER A 26 -10.47 -14.02 3.89
C SER A 26 -10.50 -12.72 3.12
N GLN A 27 -11.05 -11.65 3.71
CA GLN A 27 -11.12 -10.38 3.01
C GLN A 27 -9.73 -9.77 2.86
N GLU A 28 -9.50 -9.18 1.71
CA GLU A 28 -8.20 -8.60 1.38
C GLU A 28 -8.41 -7.50 0.34
N THR A 29 -7.69 -6.40 0.49
CA THR A 29 -7.62 -5.36 -0.53
C THR A 29 -6.21 -5.32 -1.08
N VAL A 30 -6.06 -5.24 -2.39
CA VAL A 30 -4.76 -5.02 -3.02
C VAL A 30 -4.79 -3.67 -3.71
N VAL A 31 -3.88 -2.78 -3.31
CA VAL A 31 -3.74 -1.45 -3.92
C VAL A 31 -2.45 -1.42 -4.71
N SER A 32 -2.51 -0.92 -5.92
CA SER A 32 -1.35 -0.81 -6.81
C SER A 32 -1.09 0.64 -7.15
N PHE A 33 0.18 1.01 -7.21
CA PHE A 33 0.60 2.36 -7.59
C PHE A 33 2.04 2.34 -8.07
N LEU A 34 2.42 3.39 -8.82
CA LEU A 34 3.80 3.60 -9.23
C LEU A 34 4.44 4.62 -8.31
N ILE A 35 5.68 4.38 -7.92
CA ILE A 35 6.51 5.37 -7.24
C ILE A 35 7.57 5.82 -8.23
N PHE A 36 7.78 7.14 -8.31
CA PHE A 36 8.81 7.71 -9.16
C PHE A 36 10.08 7.97 -8.35
N SER A 37 11.18 8.22 -9.03
CA SER A 37 12.49 8.28 -8.38
C SER A 37 12.61 9.31 -7.25
N HIS A 38 11.81 10.37 -7.30
CA HIS A 38 11.82 11.40 -6.26
C HIS A 38 10.84 11.11 -5.13
N GLY A 39 10.15 9.97 -5.16
CA GLY A 39 9.25 9.57 -4.09
C GLY A 39 7.79 9.92 -4.30
N ASN A 40 7.47 10.67 -5.34
CA ASN A 40 6.06 10.95 -5.66
C ASN A 40 5.43 9.71 -6.31
N ILE A 41 4.11 9.65 -6.25
CA ILE A 41 3.36 8.49 -6.75
C ILE A 41 2.33 8.94 -7.78
N ASP A 42 1.90 7.98 -8.61
CA ASP A 42 0.74 8.19 -9.46
C ASP A 42 -0.54 7.92 -8.64
N LYS A 43 -1.69 7.95 -9.29
CA LYS A 43 -2.96 7.70 -8.61
C LYS A 43 -3.06 6.22 -8.24
N PRO A 44 -3.16 5.87 -6.95
CA PRO A 44 -3.35 4.48 -6.55
C PRO A 44 -4.69 3.95 -7.03
N TYR A 45 -4.73 2.67 -7.36
CA TYR A 45 -6.00 2.04 -7.74
C TYR A 45 -6.16 0.70 -7.04
N ILE A 46 -7.40 0.26 -6.92
CA ILE A 46 -7.75 -1.03 -6.31
C ILE A 46 -7.52 -2.12 -7.35
N LYS A 47 -6.51 -2.94 -7.14
CA LYS A 47 -6.23 -4.08 -8.01
C LYS A 47 -7.13 -5.25 -7.66
N LYS A 48 -7.44 -5.41 -6.37
CA LYS A 48 -8.37 -6.42 -5.89
C LYS A 48 -9.18 -5.83 -4.75
N SER A 49 -10.50 -5.84 -4.88
CA SER A 49 -11.38 -5.32 -3.85
C SER A 49 -11.65 -6.36 -2.77
N SER A 50 -11.79 -5.89 -1.53
CA SER A 50 -12.24 -6.74 -0.43
C SER A 50 -13.73 -7.09 -0.54
N GLY A 51 -14.45 -6.39 -1.40
CA GLY A 51 -15.91 -6.50 -1.45
C GLY A 51 -16.61 -5.52 -0.51
N VAL A 52 -15.85 -4.79 0.30
CA VAL A 52 -16.39 -3.80 1.24
C VAL A 52 -15.76 -2.45 0.91
N LYS A 53 -16.58 -1.53 0.43
CA LYS A 53 -16.10 -0.23 -0.05
C LYS A 53 -15.32 0.54 1.03
N ALA A 54 -15.79 0.49 2.26
CA ALA A 54 -15.12 1.20 3.35
C ALA A 54 -13.71 0.67 3.61
N LEU A 55 -13.52 -0.65 3.53
CA LEU A 55 -12.19 -1.24 3.71
C LEU A 55 -11.26 -0.85 2.58
N ASP A 56 -11.75 -0.87 1.35
CA ASP A 56 -10.97 -0.49 0.18
C ASP A 56 -10.55 0.98 0.28
N SER A 57 -11.45 1.85 0.72
CA SER A 57 -11.18 3.28 0.86
C SER A 57 -10.09 3.53 1.91
N LEU A 58 -10.13 2.81 3.02
CA LEU A 58 -9.11 2.95 4.07
C LEU A 58 -7.73 2.51 3.56
N ALA A 59 -7.69 1.48 2.72
CA ALA A 59 -6.43 1.01 2.15
C ALA A 59 -5.82 2.05 1.21
N VAL A 60 -6.63 2.62 0.32
CA VAL A 60 -6.17 3.68 -0.59
C VAL A 60 -5.72 4.89 0.21
N ARG A 61 -6.47 5.27 1.24
CA ARG A 61 -6.13 6.40 2.09
C ARG A 61 -4.77 6.23 2.75
N ALA A 62 -4.47 5.01 3.22
CA ALA A 62 -3.18 4.74 3.84
C ALA A 62 -2.02 5.00 2.88
N VAL A 63 -2.19 4.64 1.61
CA VAL A 63 -1.18 4.91 0.58
C VAL A 63 -1.03 6.41 0.36
N LEU A 64 -2.15 7.11 0.19
CA LEU A 64 -2.13 8.57 -0.05
C LEU A 64 -1.53 9.33 1.13
N ASP A 65 -1.84 8.92 2.34
CA ASP A 65 -1.32 9.57 3.55
C ASP A 65 0.17 9.30 3.76
N SER A 66 0.71 8.28 3.11
CA SER A 66 2.12 7.91 3.25
C SER A 66 3.02 8.60 2.23
N ALA A 67 2.45 9.07 1.13
CA ALA A 67 3.22 9.75 0.09
C ALA A 67 3.56 11.19 0.54
N PRO A 68 4.69 11.75 0.11
CA PRO A 68 5.70 11.13 -0.73
C PRO A 68 6.59 10.16 0.04
N PHE A 69 7.21 9.26 -0.69
CA PHE A 69 8.16 8.31 -0.13
C PHE A 69 9.58 8.84 -0.28
N PRO A 70 10.57 8.24 0.39
CA PRO A 70 11.96 8.66 0.20
C PRO A 70 12.41 8.49 -1.26
N GLU A 71 13.38 9.29 -1.67
CA GLU A 71 13.97 9.14 -3.00
C GLU A 71 14.57 7.75 -3.18
N PHE A 72 14.59 7.28 -4.43
CA PHE A 72 15.24 6.01 -4.72
C PHE A 72 16.72 6.10 -4.39
N PRO A 73 17.32 5.03 -3.80
CA PRO A 73 18.76 4.95 -3.69
C PRO A 73 19.40 4.97 -5.08
N GLN A 74 20.59 5.52 -5.20
CA GLN A 74 21.28 5.57 -6.47
C GLN A 74 21.48 4.20 -7.10
N GLU A 75 21.68 3.19 -6.25
CA GLU A 75 21.92 1.82 -6.70
C GLU A 75 20.70 1.21 -7.38
N LEU A 76 19.52 1.75 -7.14
CA LEU A 76 18.30 1.20 -7.71
C LEU A 76 18.23 1.39 -9.23
N LYS A 77 18.74 2.51 -9.74
CA LYS A 77 18.84 2.82 -11.18
C LYS A 77 17.56 2.57 -11.96
N MET A 78 16.44 3.01 -11.38
CA MET A 78 15.12 2.90 -12.01
C MET A 78 14.45 4.26 -11.97
N SER A 79 13.64 4.55 -12.99
CA SER A 79 12.86 5.79 -13.01
C SER A 79 11.56 5.67 -12.24
N ASN A 80 11.06 4.46 -12.10
CA ASN A 80 9.81 4.19 -11.38
C ASN A 80 9.78 2.75 -10.92
N LEU A 81 8.86 2.47 -9.99
CA LEU A 81 8.72 1.14 -9.41
C LEU A 81 7.24 0.90 -9.13
N ARG A 82 6.71 -0.22 -9.64
CA ARG A 82 5.35 -0.64 -9.35
C ARG A 82 5.30 -1.33 -8.00
N ILE A 83 4.41 -0.86 -7.14
CA ILE A 83 4.21 -1.44 -5.80
C ILE A 83 2.78 -1.95 -5.69
N ASN A 84 2.63 -3.15 -5.17
CA ASN A 84 1.33 -3.71 -4.81
C ASN A 84 1.35 -3.96 -3.31
N ILE A 85 0.41 -3.35 -2.60
CA ILE A 85 0.29 -3.54 -1.15
C ILE A 85 -0.92 -4.42 -0.88
N TYR A 86 -0.70 -5.48 -0.12
CA TYR A 86 -1.73 -6.45 0.24
C TYR A 86 -2.19 -6.17 1.66
N PHE A 87 -3.43 -5.68 1.80
CA PHE A 87 -4.03 -5.37 3.10
C PHE A 87 -4.92 -6.54 3.49
N LYS A 88 -4.49 -7.30 4.48
CA LYS A 88 -5.26 -8.44 4.98
C LYS A 88 -5.95 -8.03 6.26
N TYR A 89 -7.21 -8.36 6.37
CA TYR A 89 -8.04 -7.92 7.49
C TYR A 89 -8.19 -9.02 8.52
N VAL A 90 -8.24 -8.60 9.80
CA VAL A 90 -8.45 -9.52 10.92
C VAL A 90 -9.95 -9.55 11.21
N SER A 91 -10.50 -10.75 11.37
CA SER A 91 -11.91 -10.88 11.70
C SER A 91 -12.17 -10.37 13.12
N LYS A 92 -13.27 -9.64 13.27
CA LYS A 92 -13.66 -9.15 14.60
C LYS A 92 -14.15 -10.27 15.52
N ASP A 93 -14.34 -11.47 14.99
CA ASP A 93 -14.76 -12.62 15.78
C ASP A 93 -13.61 -13.37 16.41
N ASN A 94 -12.39 -12.94 16.19
CA ASN A 94 -11.19 -13.55 16.78
C ASN A 94 -10.78 -12.86 18.06
#